data_b0188ac9889a1a8652fb0121b38fdf48
#
_entry.id   b0188ac9889a1a8652fb0121b38fdf48
#
_cell.length_a   1.000
_cell.length_b   1.000
_cell.length_c   1.000
_cell.angle_alpha   90.00
_cell.angle_beta   90.00
_cell.angle_gamma   90.00
#
_symmetry.space_group_name_H-M   'P 1'
#
loop_
_entity.id
_entity.type
_entity.pdbx_description
1 polymer ?
#
loop_
_entity_poly.entity_id
_entity_poly.type
_entity_poly.pdbx_seq_one_letter_code
_entity_poly.pdbx_strand_id
1 'polypeptide(L)'
;MIKTIKAIQNYSMNFFPPEVKENEELCTKVKIVIGEFLEKQITYEKAAEEIFNLVGTTDPIESLNKILQTDSTPLPYPESYKKTGLKRHKTRSWEAYEDQRLIAGIYKCGIENWTSISKFVGNGRTRSQCSQRWYRCLNPSISKSQWTKEEEEKLIDLVKKSSGKSWNKIAFKLGNRSDVQCRYKYKQLLRDDKSKKI
;
A
#
# COMPACT_ATOMS: atom_id res chain seq x y z
N MET A 1 -14.64 -5.55 6.80
CA MET A 1 -14.45 -4.19 7.33
C MET A 1 -13.14 -4.06 8.12
N ILE A 2 -12.88 -4.84 9.15
CA ILE A 2 -11.67 -4.76 10.01
C ILE A 2 -10.34 -4.70 9.23
N LYS A 3 -10.14 -5.59 8.24
CA LYS A 3 -8.91 -5.59 7.41
C LYS A 3 -8.70 -4.28 6.64
N THR A 4 -9.79 -3.69 6.15
CA THR A 4 -9.77 -2.42 5.41
C THR A 4 -9.39 -1.27 6.33
N ILE A 5 -10.03 -1.16 7.48
CA ILE A 5 -9.73 -0.13 8.49
C ILE A 5 -8.25 -0.19 8.89
N LYS A 6 -7.77 -1.38 9.26
CA LYS A 6 -6.37 -1.60 9.63
C LYS A 6 -5.39 -1.23 8.51
N ALA A 7 -5.74 -1.52 7.26
CA ALA A 7 -4.91 -1.17 6.10
C ALA A 7 -4.80 0.36 5.91
N ILE A 8 -5.94 1.07 6.00
CA ILE A 8 -5.97 2.54 5.88
C ILE A 8 -5.31 3.22 7.09
N GLN A 9 -5.58 2.73 8.30
CA GLN A 9 -4.95 3.18 9.54
C GLN A 9 -3.41 3.08 9.45
N ASN A 10 -2.88 1.97 8.99
CA ASN A 10 -1.44 1.82 8.77
C ASN A 10 -0.94 2.75 7.66
N TYR A 11 -1.71 2.91 6.56
CA TYR A 11 -1.34 3.82 5.47
C TYR A 11 -1.25 5.27 5.94
N SER A 12 -2.19 5.72 6.78
CA SER A 12 -2.22 7.09 7.31
C SER A 12 -0.99 7.44 8.14
N MET A 13 -0.32 6.45 8.73
CA MET A 13 0.94 6.67 9.44
C MET A 13 2.04 7.26 8.55
N ASN A 14 1.92 7.20 7.22
CA ASN A 14 2.86 7.87 6.32
C ASN A 14 2.78 9.40 6.40
N PHE A 15 1.67 9.95 6.88
CA PHE A 15 1.48 11.40 7.04
C PHE A 15 2.07 11.94 8.35
N PHE A 16 2.41 11.05 9.29
CA PHE A 16 2.98 11.44 10.58
C PHE A 16 4.51 11.51 10.51
N PRO A 17 5.12 12.41 11.29
CA PRO A 17 6.57 12.52 11.37
C PRO A 17 7.21 11.23 11.96
N PRO A 18 8.52 11.03 11.73
CA PRO A 18 9.22 9.82 12.19
C PRO A 18 9.13 9.60 13.69
N GLU A 19 9.18 10.67 14.50
CA GLU A 19 9.16 10.65 15.95
C GLU A 19 7.89 9.98 16.51
N VAL A 20 6.75 10.18 15.83
CA VAL A 20 5.47 9.51 16.19
C VAL A 20 5.55 8.01 15.95
N LYS A 21 6.27 7.58 14.90
CA LYS A 21 6.40 6.16 14.55
C LYS A 21 7.38 5.43 15.45
N GLU A 22 8.40 6.14 15.94
CA GLU A 22 9.45 5.61 16.82
C GLU A 22 8.96 5.51 18.27
N ASN A 23 8.01 6.36 18.69
CA ASN A 23 7.38 6.27 19.99
C ASN A 23 6.17 5.32 19.95
N GLU A 24 6.34 4.11 20.48
CA GLU A 24 5.33 3.04 20.43
C GLU A 24 4.01 3.43 21.11
N GLU A 25 4.09 4.11 22.27
CA GLU A 25 2.89 4.55 23.01
C GLU A 25 2.12 5.61 22.22
N LEU A 26 2.83 6.63 21.70
CA LEU A 26 2.23 7.70 20.90
C LEU A 26 1.65 7.16 19.59
N CYS A 27 2.39 6.27 18.91
CA CYS A 27 1.95 5.60 17.70
C CYS A 27 0.64 4.81 17.92
N THR A 28 0.53 4.16 19.08
CA THR A 28 -0.68 3.41 19.45
C THR A 28 -1.86 4.33 19.70
N LYS A 29 -1.68 5.43 20.45
CA LYS A 29 -2.73 6.44 20.69
C LYS A 29 -3.23 7.06 19.40
N VAL A 30 -2.33 7.49 18.53
CA VAL A 30 -2.66 8.04 17.20
C VAL A 30 -3.45 7.01 16.36
N LYS A 31 -3.05 5.75 16.36
CA LYS A 31 -3.78 4.69 15.63
C LYS A 31 -5.18 4.47 16.17
N ILE A 32 -5.39 4.57 17.47
CA ILE A 32 -6.73 4.46 18.07
C ILE A 32 -7.63 5.57 17.52
N VAL A 33 -7.22 6.82 17.63
CA VAL A 33 -8.00 7.98 17.14
C VAL A 33 -8.33 7.84 15.65
N ILE A 34 -7.34 7.46 14.84
CA ILE A 34 -7.57 7.23 13.41
C ILE A 34 -8.55 6.07 13.19
N GLY A 35 -8.47 5.00 13.97
CA GLY A 35 -9.39 3.88 13.90
C GLY A 35 -10.84 4.31 14.17
N GLU A 36 -11.07 5.02 15.25
CA GLU A 36 -12.38 5.55 15.63
C GLU A 36 -12.96 6.50 14.57
N PHE A 37 -12.12 7.35 13.99
CA PHE A 37 -12.52 8.22 12.87
C PHE A 37 -12.90 7.41 11.62
N LEU A 38 -12.11 6.43 11.22
CA LEU A 38 -12.37 5.58 10.06
C LEU A 38 -13.63 4.72 10.24
N GLU A 39 -13.93 4.31 11.47
CA GLU A 39 -15.13 3.57 11.85
C GLU A 39 -16.35 4.48 12.07
N LYS A 40 -16.18 5.80 11.93
CA LYS A 40 -17.20 6.84 12.14
C LYS A 40 -17.74 6.89 13.57
N GLN A 41 -16.95 6.49 14.54
CA GLN A 41 -17.27 6.59 15.97
C GLN A 41 -17.08 8.02 16.47
N ILE A 42 -16.13 8.77 15.90
CA ILE A 42 -15.89 10.19 16.15
C ILE A 42 -15.97 11.00 14.86
N THR A 43 -16.29 12.29 14.97
CA THR A 43 -16.30 13.22 13.84
C THR A 43 -14.88 13.62 13.44
N TYR A 44 -14.75 14.27 12.27
CA TYR A 44 -13.46 14.80 11.83
C TYR A 44 -12.90 15.86 12.80
N GLU A 45 -13.77 16.74 13.29
CA GLU A 45 -13.40 17.83 14.20
C GLU A 45 -12.81 17.26 15.50
N LYS A 46 -13.47 16.24 16.07
CA LYS A 46 -12.98 15.57 17.27
C LYS A 46 -11.67 14.84 17.02
N ALA A 47 -11.55 14.13 15.91
CA ALA A 47 -10.30 13.47 15.54
C ALA A 47 -9.16 14.47 15.33
N ALA A 48 -9.43 15.61 14.72
CA ALA A 48 -8.44 16.68 14.52
C ALA A 48 -7.97 17.29 15.86
N GLU A 49 -8.89 17.53 16.78
CA GLU A 49 -8.57 18.01 18.14
C GLU A 49 -7.69 16.99 18.89
N GLU A 50 -8.06 15.73 18.90
CA GLU A 50 -7.30 14.69 19.59
C GLU A 50 -5.91 14.47 18.96
N ILE A 51 -5.79 14.49 17.63
CA ILE A 51 -4.50 14.41 16.95
C ILE A 51 -3.65 15.64 17.24
N PHE A 52 -4.23 16.85 17.24
CA PHE A 52 -3.50 18.08 17.62
C PHE A 52 -2.95 17.98 19.04
N ASN A 53 -3.73 17.51 19.99
CA ASN A 53 -3.30 17.33 21.39
C ASN A 53 -2.16 16.29 21.53
N LEU A 54 -2.10 15.29 20.63
CA LEU A 54 -1.07 14.25 20.67
C LEU A 54 0.23 14.67 19.97
N VAL A 55 0.14 15.37 18.84
CA VAL A 55 1.29 15.60 17.95
C VAL A 55 1.53 17.06 17.57
N GLY A 56 0.69 18.00 18.03
CA GLY A 56 0.85 19.44 17.80
C GLY A 56 0.46 19.95 16.40
N THR A 57 -0.10 19.09 15.53
CA THR A 57 -0.56 19.46 14.18
C THR A 57 -1.77 18.62 13.74
N THR A 58 -2.61 19.22 12.89
CA THR A 58 -3.76 18.52 12.26
C THR A 58 -3.45 18.01 10.85
N ASP A 59 -2.32 18.38 10.25
CA ASP A 59 -1.96 18.06 8.86
C ASP A 59 -2.14 16.57 8.50
N PRO A 60 -1.76 15.61 9.37
CA PRO A 60 -1.91 14.20 9.06
C PRO A 60 -3.37 13.74 8.88
N ILE A 61 -4.26 14.20 9.78
CA ILE A 61 -5.68 13.85 9.73
C ILE A 61 -6.41 14.61 8.62
N GLU A 62 -6.01 15.82 8.32
CA GLU A 62 -6.51 16.61 7.18
C GLU A 62 -6.16 15.90 5.85
N SER A 63 -4.91 15.47 5.71
CA SER A 63 -4.44 14.72 4.53
C SER A 63 -5.23 13.44 4.33
N LEU A 64 -5.48 12.70 5.40
CA LEU A 64 -6.31 11.50 5.37
C LEU A 64 -7.76 11.83 4.98
N ASN A 65 -8.38 12.81 5.66
CA ASN A 65 -9.76 13.21 5.40
C ASN A 65 -9.96 13.65 3.94
N LYS A 66 -9.05 14.46 3.40
CA LYS A 66 -9.06 14.88 2.00
C LYS A 66 -9.07 13.70 1.03
N ILE A 67 -8.28 12.66 1.31
CA ILE A 67 -8.28 11.44 0.51
C ILE A 67 -9.62 10.71 0.62
N LEU A 68 -10.17 10.56 1.82
CA LEU A 68 -11.42 9.83 2.06
C LEU A 68 -12.64 10.52 1.45
N GLN A 69 -12.60 11.85 1.34
CA GLN A 69 -13.64 12.65 0.69
C GLN A 69 -13.55 12.67 -0.85
N THR A 70 -12.58 11.98 -1.43
CA THR A 70 -12.44 11.89 -2.89
C THR A 70 -13.78 11.48 -3.54
N ASP A 71 -14.20 12.25 -4.55
CA ASP A 71 -15.43 12.00 -5.27
C ASP A 71 -15.49 10.59 -5.88
N SER A 72 -16.68 10.01 -5.86
CA SER A 72 -16.92 8.65 -6.36
C SER A 72 -17.05 8.57 -7.88
N THR A 73 -17.20 9.70 -8.58
CA THR A 73 -17.30 9.74 -10.04
C THR A 73 -16.03 9.17 -10.68
N PRO A 74 -16.12 8.08 -11.46
CA PRO A 74 -14.94 7.48 -12.07
C PRO A 74 -14.26 8.47 -13.03
N LEU A 75 -12.94 8.50 -13.00
CA LEU A 75 -12.19 9.29 -14.00
C LEU A 75 -12.42 8.73 -15.40
N PRO A 76 -12.63 9.59 -16.40
CA PRO A 76 -12.83 9.17 -17.77
C PRO A 76 -11.57 8.45 -18.31
N TYR A 77 -11.78 7.54 -19.24
CA TYR A 77 -10.67 6.91 -19.96
C TYR A 77 -10.02 7.97 -20.87
N PRO A 78 -8.69 8.16 -20.78
CA PRO A 78 -8.01 9.19 -21.58
C PRO A 78 -8.20 8.97 -23.07
N GLU A 79 -8.62 10.01 -23.79
CA GLU A 79 -8.88 9.92 -25.24
C GLU A 79 -7.62 9.60 -26.07
N SER A 80 -6.44 10.00 -25.58
CA SER A 80 -5.17 9.67 -26.19
C SER A 80 -4.95 8.16 -26.39
N TYR A 81 -5.59 7.34 -25.58
CA TYR A 81 -5.49 5.87 -25.70
C TYR A 81 -6.56 5.26 -26.61
N LYS A 82 -7.63 5.98 -26.93
CA LYS A 82 -8.66 5.51 -27.87
C LYS A 82 -8.14 5.53 -29.33
N LYS A 83 -7.21 6.43 -29.65
CA LYS A 83 -6.74 6.69 -31.01
C LYS A 83 -5.63 5.76 -31.52
N THR A 84 -4.92 5.05 -30.63
CA THR A 84 -3.68 4.38 -31.05
C THR A 84 -3.83 2.94 -31.50
N GLY A 85 -5.01 2.31 -31.51
CA GLY A 85 -5.23 0.95 -32.06
C GLY A 85 -4.20 -0.13 -31.64
N LEU A 86 -3.18 0.24 -30.89
CA LEU A 86 -2.05 -0.57 -30.49
C LEU A 86 -2.46 -1.50 -29.35
N LYS A 87 -2.60 -2.79 -29.65
CA LYS A 87 -2.94 -3.87 -28.73
C LYS A 87 -1.96 -4.10 -27.55
N ARG A 88 -0.86 -3.37 -27.46
CA ARG A 88 0.06 -3.34 -26.32
C ARG A 88 -0.08 -2.03 -25.58
N HIS A 89 -0.85 -2.03 -24.50
CA HIS A 89 -0.86 -0.93 -23.55
C HIS A 89 0.55 -0.74 -22.99
N LYS A 90 1.23 0.34 -23.44
CA LYS A 90 2.44 0.82 -22.78
C LYS A 90 2.08 0.99 -21.29
N THR A 91 2.85 0.38 -20.40
CA THR A 91 2.59 0.48 -18.95
C THR A 91 2.66 1.94 -18.54
N ARG A 92 1.49 2.53 -18.28
CA ARG A 92 1.37 3.93 -17.87
C ARG A 92 1.75 4.05 -16.39
N SER A 93 2.61 5.02 -16.05
CA SER A 93 2.93 5.37 -14.67
C SER A 93 1.67 5.71 -13.86
N TRP A 94 1.73 5.50 -12.57
CA TRP A 94 0.69 5.92 -11.65
C TRP A 94 0.92 7.38 -11.24
N GLU A 95 -0.13 8.18 -11.34
CA GLU A 95 -0.12 9.57 -10.90
C GLU A 95 -0.58 9.67 -9.44
N ALA A 96 -0.17 10.73 -8.74
CA ALA A 96 -0.50 10.93 -7.34
C ALA A 96 -2.01 10.91 -7.07
N TYR A 97 -2.82 11.53 -7.95
CA TYR A 97 -4.28 11.53 -7.82
C TYR A 97 -4.90 10.13 -8.01
N GLU A 98 -4.29 9.25 -8.84
CA GLU A 98 -4.74 7.88 -9.00
C GLU A 98 -4.46 7.05 -7.73
N ASP A 99 -3.32 7.30 -7.08
CA ASP A 99 -2.98 6.70 -5.79
C ASP A 99 -3.96 7.13 -4.71
N GLN A 100 -4.29 8.43 -4.62
CA GLN A 100 -5.31 8.93 -3.69
C GLN A 100 -6.67 8.27 -3.93
N ARG A 101 -7.11 8.16 -5.19
CA ARG A 101 -8.34 7.46 -5.56
C ARG A 101 -8.29 5.98 -5.19
N LEU A 102 -7.15 5.34 -5.36
CA LEU A 102 -6.97 3.95 -4.98
C LEU A 102 -7.16 3.75 -3.46
N ILE A 103 -6.58 4.61 -2.64
CA ILE A 103 -6.75 4.58 -1.19
C ILE A 103 -8.22 4.84 -0.80
N ALA A 104 -8.85 5.88 -1.37
CA ALA A 104 -10.26 6.17 -1.15
C ALA A 104 -11.17 5.01 -1.58
N GLY A 105 -10.88 4.39 -2.72
CA GLY A 105 -11.58 3.21 -3.22
C GLY A 105 -11.44 2.00 -2.31
N ILE A 106 -10.25 1.77 -1.75
CA ILE A 106 -10.04 0.71 -0.74
C ILE A 106 -10.91 0.97 0.49
N TYR A 107 -10.94 2.20 0.99
CA TYR A 107 -11.76 2.55 2.15
C TYR A 107 -13.27 2.35 1.87
N LYS A 108 -13.76 2.87 0.74
CA LYS A 108 -15.20 2.85 0.40
C LYS A 108 -15.72 1.48 -0.04
N CYS A 109 -14.91 0.70 -0.77
CA CYS A 109 -15.32 -0.57 -1.38
C CYS A 109 -14.84 -1.81 -0.63
N GLY A 110 -13.89 -1.66 0.29
CA GLY A 110 -13.23 -2.78 0.95
C GLY A 110 -12.02 -3.31 0.18
N ILE A 111 -10.94 -3.63 0.90
CA ILE A 111 -9.62 -4.02 0.35
C ILE A 111 -9.62 -5.29 -0.53
N GLU A 112 -10.67 -6.09 -0.45
CA GLU A 112 -10.79 -7.34 -1.24
C GLU A 112 -11.58 -7.12 -2.54
N ASN A 113 -12.33 -6.02 -2.67
CA ASN A 113 -13.20 -5.76 -3.82
C ASN A 113 -12.50 -4.98 -4.94
N TRP A 114 -11.49 -5.60 -5.56
CA TRP A 114 -10.69 -4.96 -6.62
C TRP A 114 -11.51 -4.58 -7.87
N THR A 115 -12.65 -5.22 -8.09
CA THR A 115 -13.56 -4.87 -9.19
C THR A 115 -14.20 -3.50 -8.95
N SER A 116 -14.76 -3.25 -7.76
CA SER A 116 -15.35 -1.95 -7.40
C SER A 116 -14.26 -0.88 -7.24
N ILE A 117 -13.11 -1.23 -6.64
CA ILE A 117 -11.97 -0.33 -6.51
C ILE A 117 -11.50 0.16 -7.89
N SER A 118 -11.34 -0.73 -8.87
CA SER A 118 -10.89 -0.32 -10.20
C SER A 118 -11.90 0.59 -10.92
N LYS A 119 -13.18 0.38 -10.73
CA LYS A 119 -14.24 1.28 -11.22
C LYS A 119 -14.14 2.65 -10.54
N PHE A 120 -13.95 2.68 -9.22
CA PHE A 120 -13.79 3.91 -8.45
C PHE A 120 -12.55 4.71 -8.90
N VAL A 121 -11.41 4.06 -9.10
CA VAL A 121 -10.19 4.70 -9.61
C VAL A 121 -10.44 5.29 -11.00
N GLY A 122 -11.11 4.54 -11.87
CA GLY A 122 -11.37 4.97 -13.24
C GLY A 122 -10.10 5.01 -14.09
N ASN A 123 -10.04 5.94 -15.05
CA ASN A 123 -8.87 6.23 -15.89
C ASN A 123 -8.32 4.98 -16.63
N GLY A 124 -9.17 3.96 -16.86
CA GLY A 124 -8.80 2.71 -17.52
C GLY A 124 -7.90 1.79 -16.69
N ARG A 125 -7.74 2.02 -15.39
CA ARG A 125 -7.00 1.11 -14.52
C ARG A 125 -7.78 -0.19 -14.30
N THR A 126 -7.11 -1.31 -14.53
CA THR A 126 -7.70 -2.63 -14.30
C THR A 126 -7.62 -3.03 -12.83
N ARG A 127 -8.47 -3.97 -12.41
CA ARG A 127 -8.42 -4.58 -11.07
C ARG A 127 -7.04 -5.13 -10.72
N SER A 128 -6.36 -5.76 -11.69
CA SER A 128 -5.01 -6.30 -11.52
C SER A 128 -3.98 -5.20 -11.28
N GLN A 129 -4.06 -4.08 -12.01
CA GLN A 129 -3.17 -2.94 -11.81
C GLN A 129 -3.40 -2.29 -10.44
N CYS A 130 -4.65 -2.10 -10.03
CA CYS A 130 -4.99 -1.54 -8.71
C CYS A 130 -4.45 -2.42 -7.58
N SER A 131 -4.70 -3.74 -7.62
CA SER A 131 -4.18 -4.64 -6.58
C SER A 131 -2.66 -4.70 -6.55
N GLN A 132 -1.99 -4.74 -7.72
CA GLN A 132 -0.53 -4.71 -7.78
C GLN A 132 0.05 -3.38 -7.25
N ARG A 133 -0.58 -2.23 -7.59
CA ARG A 133 -0.13 -0.93 -7.07
C ARG A 133 -0.20 -0.90 -5.55
N TRP A 134 -1.28 -1.38 -4.97
CA TRP A 134 -1.40 -1.51 -3.52
C TRP A 134 -0.33 -2.45 -2.94
N TYR A 135 -0.35 -3.72 -3.32
CA TYR A 135 0.50 -4.74 -2.69
C TYR A 135 2.01 -4.59 -2.96
N ARG A 136 2.42 -3.81 -3.97
CA ARG A 136 3.84 -3.61 -4.29
C ARG A 136 4.38 -2.25 -3.90
N CYS A 137 3.51 -1.23 -3.78
CA CYS A 137 3.95 0.16 -3.65
C CYS A 137 3.35 0.90 -2.46
N LEU A 138 2.01 0.85 -2.30
CA LEU A 138 1.30 1.71 -1.34
C LEU A 138 1.06 1.06 0.01
N ASN A 139 1.01 -0.28 0.07
CA ASN A 139 0.82 -0.99 1.33
C ASN A 139 2.00 -0.71 2.28
N PRO A 140 1.75 -0.09 3.44
CA PRO A 140 2.81 0.30 4.39
C PRO A 140 3.50 -0.89 5.05
N SER A 141 2.92 -2.08 5.02
CA SER A 141 3.59 -3.29 5.52
C SER A 141 4.74 -3.74 4.62
N ILE A 142 4.87 -3.18 3.42
CA ILE A 142 5.98 -3.50 2.51
C ILE A 142 7.20 -2.65 2.85
N SER A 143 8.23 -3.28 3.41
CA SER A 143 9.49 -2.64 3.74
C SER A 143 10.25 -2.20 2.49
N LYS A 144 10.77 -0.97 2.54
CA LYS A 144 11.67 -0.40 1.52
C LYS A 144 13.13 -0.34 2.03
N SER A 145 13.36 -0.76 3.28
CA SER A 145 14.70 -0.82 3.87
C SER A 145 15.57 -1.89 3.20
N GLN A 146 16.85 -1.87 3.53
CA GLN A 146 17.77 -2.94 3.15
C GLN A 146 17.28 -4.29 3.70
N TRP A 147 17.62 -5.37 3.00
CA TRP A 147 17.32 -6.72 3.44
C TRP A 147 18.21 -7.10 4.62
N THR A 148 17.61 -7.66 5.66
CA THR A 148 18.38 -8.24 6.77
C THR A 148 18.81 -9.66 6.42
N LYS A 149 19.82 -10.19 7.12
CA LYS A 149 20.30 -11.56 6.92
C LYS A 149 19.20 -12.58 7.20
N GLU A 150 18.40 -12.36 8.24
CA GLU A 150 17.26 -13.21 8.62
C GLU A 150 16.19 -13.24 7.52
N GLU A 151 15.91 -12.09 6.89
CA GLU A 151 14.98 -12.02 5.75
C GLU A 151 15.52 -12.82 4.54
N GLU A 152 16.83 -12.72 4.26
CA GLU A 152 17.49 -13.43 3.17
C GLU A 152 17.46 -14.95 3.38
N GLU A 153 17.79 -15.41 4.58
CA GLU A 153 17.74 -16.82 4.96
C GLU A 153 16.33 -17.38 4.87
N LYS A 154 15.35 -16.65 5.43
CA LYS A 154 13.93 -17.00 5.33
C LYS A 154 13.44 -17.05 3.88
N LEU A 155 13.90 -16.11 3.04
CA LEU A 155 13.57 -16.10 1.61
C LEU A 155 14.08 -17.36 0.91
N ILE A 156 15.35 -17.73 1.15
CA ILE A 156 15.95 -18.94 0.56
C ILE A 156 15.20 -20.20 0.97
N ASP A 157 14.89 -20.32 2.26
CA ASP A 157 14.12 -21.47 2.79
C ASP A 157 12.71 -21.55 2.17
N LEU A 158 12.00 -20.43 2.10
CA LEU A 158 10.68 -20.36 1.48
C LEU A 158 10.70 -20.74 -0.01
N VAL A 159 11.73 -20.32 -0.75
CA VAL A 159 11.89 -20.67 -2.16
C VAL A 159 12.15 -22.16 -2.33
N LYS A 160 13.04 -22.75 -1.50
CA LYS A 160 13.30 -24.20 -1.50
C LYS A 160 12.01 -24.99 -1.24
N LYS A 161 11.24 -24.63 -0.22
CA LYS A 161 9.98 -25.28 0.16
C LYS A 161 8.84 -25.11 -0.86
N SER A 162 8.87 -24.05 -1.67
CA SER A 162 7.80 -23.74 -2.65
C SER A 162 8.10 -24.21 -4.07
N SER A 163 9.17 -24.97 -4.31
CA SER A 163 9.65 -25.35 -5.65
C SER A 163 9.84 -24.13 -6.58
N GLY A 164 10.08 -22.96 -6.05
CA GLY A 164 10.47 -21.73 -6.78
C GLY A 164 9.41 -21.07 -7.65
N LYS A 165 8.15 -21.54 -7.65
CA LYS A 165 7.18 -21.17 -8.68
C LYS A 165 6.15 -20.09 -8.30
N SER A 166 5.99 -19.71 -7.02
CA SER A 166 4.94 -18.78 -6.62
C SER A 166 5.46 -17.65 -5.73
N TRP A 167 5.96 -16.59 -6.36
CA TRP A 167 6.49 -15.41 -5.67
C TRP A 167 5.45 -14.71 -4.77
N ASN A 168 4.16 -14.73 -5.16
CA ASN A 168 3.07 -14.20 -4.32
C ASN A 168 2.93 -14.98 -3.00
N LYS A 169 3.01 -16.32 -3.04
CA LYS A 169 2.95 -17.15 -1.83
C LYS A 169 4.19 -16.97 -0.95
N ILE A 170 5.36 -16.81 -1.56
CA ILE A 170 6.62 -16.54 -0.85
C ILE A 170 6.54 -15.19 -0.15
N ALA A 171 6.15 -14.14 -0.86
CA ALA A 171 5.97 -12.80 -0.31
C ALA A 171 4.96 -12.76 0.84
N PHE A 172 3.82 -13.45 0.68
CA PHE A 172 2.82 -13.57 1.74
C PHE A 172 3.37 -14.22 3.01
N LYS A 173 4.17 -15.30 2.89
CA LYS A 173 4.79 -15.99 4.03
C LYS A 173 5.94 -15.18 4.65
N LEU A 174 6.65 -14.39 3.86
CA LEU A 174 7.70 -13.50 4.34
C LEU A 174 7.08 -12.33 5.14
N GLY A 175 5.97 -11.76 4.64
CA GLY A 175 5.08 -10.83 5.35
C GLY A 175 5.34 -9.36 5.05
N ASN A 176 6.59 -8.94 4.88
CA ASN A 176 7.01 -7.54 4.77
C ASN A 176 7.69 -7.17 3.43
N ARG A 177 7.70 -8.05 2.46
CA ARG A 177 8.30 -7.82 1.13
C ARG A 177 7.31 -8.19 0.02
N SER A 178 7.32 -7.43 -1.08
CA SER A 178 6.50 -7.74 -2.24
C SER A 178 7.06 -8.94 -3.04
N ASP A 179 6.22 -9.54 -3.87
CA ASP A 179 6.59 -10.61 -4.79
C ASP A 179 7.75 -10.23 -5.71
N VAL A 180 7.75 -8.98 -6.18
CA VAL A 180 8.82 -8.43 -7.03
C VAL A 180 10.13 -8.31 -6.26
N GLN A 181 10.10 -7.75 -5.04
CA GLN A 181 11.28 -7.64 -4.19
C GLN A 181 11.88 -9.03 -3.88
N CYS A 182 11.05 -9.99 -3.48
CA CYS A 182 11.49 -11.37 -3.22
C CYS A 182 12.18 -11.98 -4.45
N ARG A 183 11.58 -11.83 -5.64
CA ARG A 183 12.14 -12.37 -6.88
C ARG A 183 13.49 -11.74 -7.24
N TYR A 184 13.61 -10.41 -7.12
CA TYR A 184 14.86 -9.70 -7.43
C TYR A 184 15.95 -10.06 -6.43
N LYS A 185 15.65 -10.07 -5.13
CA LYS A 185 16.62 -10.40 -4.07
C LYS A 185 17.13 -11.82 -4.22
N TYR A 186 16.25 -12.79 -4.46
CA TYR A 186 16.67 -14.18 -4.69
C TYR A 186 17.61 -14.33 -5.88
N LYS A 187 17.31 -13.63 -7.00
CA LYS A 187 18.23 -13.61 -8.15
C LYS A 187 19.59 -13.01 -7.82
N GLN A 188 19.62 -11.98 -6.99
CA GLN A 188 20.88 -11.38 -6.53
C GLN A 188 21.69 -12.41 -5.70
N LEU A 189 21.06 -13.02 -4.69
CA LEU A 189 21.71 -14.03 -3.84
C LEU A 189 22.31 -15.20 -4.64
N LEU A 190 21.61 -15.67 -5.68
CA LEU A 190 22.13 -16.72 -6.57
C LEU A 190 23.36 -16.29 -7.39
N ARG A 191 23.48 -15.00 -7.74
CA ARG A 191 24.69 -14.48 -8.44
C ARG A 191 25.87 -14.39 -7.49
N ASP A 192 25.62 -13.88 -6.28
CA ASP A 192 26.66 -13.70 -5.26
C ASP A 192 27.23 -15.06 -4.81
N ASP A 193 26.42 -16.11 -4.73
CA ASP A 193 26.88 -17.48 -4.42
C ASP A 193 27.75 -18.07 -5.54
N LYS A 194 27.39 -17.79 -6.80
CA LYS A 194 28.22 -18.21 -7.95
C LYS A 194 29.56 -17.52 -8.02
N SER A 195 29.61 -16.22 -7.67
CA SER A 195 30.84 -15.44 -7.68
C SER A 195 31.81 -15.84 -6.57
N LYS A 196 31.32 -16.46 -5.48
CA LYS A 196 32.16 -16.96 -4.36
C LYS A 196 32.73 -18.36 -4.61
N LYS A 197 32.30 -19.05 -5.66
CA LYS A 197 32.75 -20.42 -6.01
C LYS A 197 33.77 -20.43 -7.14
N ILE A 198 34.24 -19.27 -7.60
CA ILE A 198 35.31 -19.04 -8.57
C ILE A 198 36.52 -18.48 -7.82
#